data_00d447f29c8931e629be11768e3f045d
#
_entry.id   00d447f29c8931e629be11768e3f045d
#
_cell.length_a   1.000
_cell.length_b   1.000
_cell.length_c   1.000
_cell.angle_alpha   90.00
_cell.angle_beta   90.00
_cell.angle_gamma   90.00
#
_symmetry.space_group_name_H-M   'P 1'
#
loop_
_entity.id
_entity.type
_entity.pdbx_description
1 polymer ?
#
loop_
_entity_poly.entity_id
_entity_poly.type
_entity_poly.pdbx_seq_one_letter_code
_entity_poly.pdbx_strand_id
1 'polypeptide(L)'
;MKVSIQRNLGRQEYRILLREIPTCLTELKRGKYFVTETDRSLNTVPGDPAPHPVSSKSGKWIDEDEATMRRSLGYHCESGQEILIGQLRQMTIDYAQDLLTRNETKILLEEIHPGARPLVAELIPEVFSVAEVQRVFQALLSEKVSLRDLEKILEALGEVAIEWPEASRRPVEA
;
A
#
# COMPACT_ATOMS: atom_id res chain seq x y z
N MET A 1 10.24 4.23 -8.93
CA MET A 1 8.75 4.42 -8.93
C MET A 1 8.41 5.86 -8.63
N LYS A 2 7.36 6.45 -9.27
CA LYS A 2 6.95 7.83 -9.00
C LYS A 2 5.47 7.86 -8.59
N VAL A 3 5.24 8.13 -7.31
CA VAL A 3 3.94 8.56 -6.81
C VAL A 3 4.00 10.07 -6.70
N SER A 4 3.07 10.77 -7.27
CA SER A 4 3.01 12.22 -7.17
C SER A 4 1.63 12.68 -6.72
N ILE A 5 1.60 13.77 -5.96
CA ILE A 5 0.38 14.40 -5.49
C ILE A 5 0.26 15.75 -6.19
N GLN A 6 -0.83 15.94 -6.90
CA GLN A 6 -1.18 17.23 -7.48
C GLN A 6 -2.26 17.88 -6.62
N ARG A 7 -2.03 19.13 -6.24
CA ARG A 7 -2.97 19.94 -5.47
C ARG A 7 -3.55 21.03 -6.37
N ASN A 8 -4.86 21.08 -6.44
CA ASN A 8 -5.56 22.21 -7.05
C ASN A 8 -5.90 23.23 -5.95
N LEU A 9 -5.18 24.36 -5.94
CA LEU A 9 -5.31 25.39 -4.92
C LEU A 9 -6.69 26.07 -4.89
N GLY A 10 -7.50 25.94 -5.94
CA GLY A 10 -8.82 26.57 -6.04
C GLY A 10 -9.97 25.74 -5.46
N ARG A 11 -9.80 24.43 -5.25
CA ARG A 11 -10.89 23.51 -4.90
C ARG A 11 -10.68 22.65 -3.67
N GLN A 12 -9.60 22.81 -2.92
CA GLN A 12 -9.28 21.95 -1.78
C GLN A 12 -9.20 20.47 -2.16
N GLU A 13 -8.92 20.19 -3.42
CA GLU A 13 -8.79 18.87 -3.99
C GLU A 13 -7.33 18.45 -4.06
N TYR A 14 -7.06 17.18 -3.88
CA TYR A 14 -5.79 16.58 -4.25
C TYR A 14 -6.03 15.36 -5.16
N ARG A 15 -5.04 15.09 -5.97
CA ARG A 15 -5.04 13.96 -6.88
C ARG A 15 -3.77 13.15 -6.64
N ILE A 16 -3.93 11.86 -6.48
CA ILE A 16 -2.80 10.94 -6.41
C ILE A 16 -2.62 10.31 -7.78
N LEU A 17 -1.39 10.39 -8.30
CA LEU A 17 -1.01 9.80 -9.57
C LEU A 17 -0.06 8.63 -9.29
N LEU A 18 -0.36 7.49 -9.89
CA LEU A 18 0.50 6.32 -9.93
C LEU A 18 1.06 6.19 -11.34
N ARG A 19 2.39 6.29 -11.50
CA ARG A 19 3.04 6.30 -12.82
C ARG A 19 2.43 7.32 -13.78
N GLU A 20 2.12 8.52 -13.27
CA GLU A 20 1.48 9.63 -13.99
C GLU A 20 0.00 9.40 -14.37
N ILE A 21 -0.57 8.25 -14.02
CA ILE A 21 -1.99 7.97 -14.21
C ILE A 21 -2.76 8.45 -12.98
N PRO A 22 -3.78 9.32 -13.13
CA PRO A 22 -4.63 9.72 -12.03
C PRO A 22 -5.39 8.52 -11.47
N THR A 23 -5.14 8.19 -10.22
CA THR A 23 -5.73 7.01 -9.58
C THR A 23 -6.86 7.39 -8.64
N CYS A 24 -6.77 8.56 -8.01
CA CYS A 24 -7.86 9.09 -7.20
C CYS A 24 -7.91 10.62 -7.25
N LEU A 25 -9.10 11.13 -7.03
CA LEU A 25 -9.38 12.55 -6.79
C LEU A 25 -10.17 12.65 -5.50
N THR A 26 -9.69 13.42 -4.54
CA THR A 26 -10.31 13.56 -3.23
C THR A 26 -10.40 15.03 -2.85
N GLU A 27 -11.58 15.43 -2.37
CA GLU A 27 -11.83 16.75 -1.82
C GLU A 27 -11.65 16.71 -0.29
N LEU A 28 -10.92 17.67 0.25
CA LEU A 28 -10.75 17.86 1.70
C LEU A 28 -11.26 19.24 2.10
N LYS A 29 -11.93 19.34 3.23
CA LYS A 29 -12.33 20.64 3.79
C LYS A 29 -11.19 21.21 4.63
N ARG A 30 -10.66 22.36 4.21
CA ARG A 30 -9.56 23.05 4.90
C ARG A 30 -9.99 23.49 6.31
N GLY A 31 -9.15 23.21 7.30
CA GLY A 31 -9.42 23.59 8.70
C GLY A 31 -10.55 22.77 9.36
N LYS A 32 -11.02 21.71 8.70
CA LYS A 32 -12.02 20.80 9.24
C LYS A 32 -11.40 19.45 9.55
N TYR A 33 -12.04 18.76 10.46
CA TYR A 33 -11.73 17.37 10.83
C TYR A 33 -12.92 16.50 10.46
N PHE A 34 -12.65 15.27 10.07
CA PHE A 34 -13.68 14.30 9.78
C PHE A 34 -13.86 13.35 10.96
N VAL A 35 -15.08 13.23 11.45
CA VAL A 35 -15.44 12.23 12.46
C VAL A 35 -16.28 11.14 11.82
N THR A 36 -15.80 9.90 11.90
CA THR A 36 -16.47 8.74 11.32
C THR A 36 -17.47 8.15 12.32
N GLU A 37 -18.64 7.76 11.83
CA GLU A 37 -19.60 6.97 12.61
C GLU A 37 -19.01 5.57 12.84
N THR A 38 -18.79 5.28 14.09
CA THR A 38 -18.34 3.96 14.56
C THR A 38 -19.38 3.40 15.52
N ASP A 39 -18.98 2.81 16.65
CA ASP A 39 -19.90 2.34 17.68
C ASP A 39 -20.61 3.47 18.44
N ARG A 40 -20.25 4.73 18.16
CA ARG A 40 -20.82 5.92 18.79
C ARG A 40 -21.64 6.70 17.77
N SER A 41 -22.90 6.98 18.14
CA SER A 41 -23.79 7.78 17.31
C SER A 41 -23.27 9.21 17.12
N LEU A 42 -23.35 9.71 15.91
CA LEU A 42 -23.03 11.10 15.55
C LEU A 42 -24.24 12.06 15.70
N ASN A 43 -25.36 11.61 16.26
CA ASN A 43 -26.56 12.43 16.35
C ASN A 43 -26.34 13.72 17.15
N THR A 44 -25.48 13.67 18.18
CA THR A 44 -25.14 14.82 19.03
C THR A 44 -23.89 15.57 18.57
N VAL A 45 -23.25 15.15 17.49
CA VAL A 45 -22.06 15.80 16.93
C VAL A 45 -22.53 16.86 15.94
N PRO A 46 -22.22 18.15 16.16
CA PRO A 46 -22.50 19.19 15.18
C PRO A 46 -21.58 19.01 13.96
N GLY A 47 -21.98 19.50 12.80
CA GLY A 47 -21.16 19.49 11.59
C GLY A 47 -21.89 19.06 10.34
N ASP A 48 -21.19 19.12 9.21
CA ASP A 48 -21.77 18.82 7.89
C ASP A 48 -21.70 17.30 7.61
N PRO A 49 -22.85 16.62 7.45
CA PRO A 49 -22.85 15.22 7.09
C PRO A 49 -22.18 14.99 5.73
N ALA A 50 -21.34 13.98 5.64
CA ALA A 50 -20.68 13.60 4.40
C ALA A 50 -20.20 12.12 4.48
N PRO A 51 -20.00 11.46 3.34
CA PRO A 51 -19.23 10.23 3.31
C PRO A 51 -17.76 10.53 3.57
N HIS A 52 -17.08 9.61 4.24
CA HIS A 52 -15.63 9.69 4.41
C HIS A 52 -14.92 9.64 3.04
N PRO A 53 -13.98 10.56 2.76
CA PRO A 53 -13.39 10.71 1.42
C PRO A 53 -12.71 9.46 0.84
N VAL A 54 -12.28 8.53 1.70
CA VAL A 54 -11.56 7.32 1.28
C VAL A 54 -12.41 6.06 1.48
N SER A 55 -13.00 5.88 2.66
CA SER A 55 -13.72 4.66 3.02
C SER A 55 -15.21 4.69 2.71
N SER A 56 -15.75 5.83 2.30
CA SER A 56 -17.19 6.08 2.05
C SER A 56 -18.09 5.83 3.26
N LYS A 57 -17.55 5.60 4.46
CA LYS A 57 -18.32 5.47 5.69
C LYS A 57 -19.01 6.78 6.04
N SER A 58 -20.20 6.71 6.62
CA SER A 58 -20.92 7.89 7.11
C SER A 58 -20.13 8.63 8.17
N GLY A 59 -20.18 9.97 8.13
CA GLY A 59 -19.50 10.81 9.08
C GLY A 59 -19.89 12.28 8.95
N LYS A 60 -19.15 13.13 9.62
CA LYS A 60 -19.36 14.58 9.59
C LYS A 60 -18.04 15.35 9.55
N TRP A 61 -18.04 16.46 8.83
CA TRP A 61 -16.98 17.46 8.94
C TRP A 61 -17.27 18.41 10.10
N ILE A 62 -16.33 18.54 11.02
CA ILE A 62 -16.43 19.36 12.23
C ILE A 62 -15.28 20.36 12.31
N ASP A 63 -15.42 21.38 13.12
CA ASP A 63 -14.35 22.35 13.39
C ASP A 63 -13.29 21.79 14.35
N GLU A 64 -12.14 22.45 14.43
CA GLU A 64 -11.00 22.02 15.24
C GLU A 64 -11.33 21.95 16.73
N ASP A 65 -12.06 22.96 17.26
CA ASP A 65 -12.46 22.99 18.66
C ASP A 65 -13.37 21.79 19.01
N GLU A 66 -14.34 21.50 18.15
CA GLU A 66 -15.23 20.35 18.30
C GLU A 66 -14.43 19.03 18.17
N ALA A 67 -13.49 18.95 17.23
CA ALA A 67 -12.64 17.77 17.07
C ALA A 67 -11.80 17.49 18.32
N THR A 68 -11.26 18.53 18.93
CA THR A 68 -10.49 18.41 20.17
C THR A 68 -11.36 17.88 21.32
N MET A 69 -12.55 18.43 21.47
CA MET A 69 -13.52 17.98 22.47
C MET A 69 -13.95 16.53 22.20
N ARG A 70 -14.23 16.16 20.96
CA ARG A 70 -14.68 14.80 20.60
C ARG A 70 -13.58 13.76 20.78
N ARG A 71 -12.33 14.10 20.48
CA ARG A 71 -11.17 13.25 20.75
C ARG A 71 -11.05 12.94 22.25
N SER A 72 -11.25 13.93 23.14
CA SER A 72 -11.24 13.70 24.59
C SER A 72 -12.35 12.77 25.06
N LEU A 73 -13.46 12.69 24.32
CA LEU A 73 -14.56 11.77 24.57
C LEU A 73 -14.37 10.41 23.86
N GLY A 74 -13.20 10.20 23.19
CA GLY A 74 -12.85 8.94 22.53
C GLY A 74 -13.45 8.74 21.14
N TYR A 75 -13.87 9.83 20.46
CA TYR A 75 -14.23 9.76 19.06
C TYR A 75 -12.96 9.79 18.19
N HIS A 76 -12.99 9.05 17.08
CA HIS A 76 -11.94 9.13 16.08
C HIS A 76 -12.20 10.29 15.14
N CYS A 77 -11.33 11.30 15.17
CA CYS A 77 -11.41 12.48 14.32
C CYS A 77 -10.13 12.63 13.51
N GLU A 78 -10.25 12.63 12.20
CA GLU A 78 -9.13 12.68 11.25
C GLU A 78 -8.99 14.09 10.64
N SER A 79 -7.79 14.61 10.65
CA SER A 79 -7.43 15.80 9.87
C SER A 79 -7.33 15.46 8.38
N GLY A 80 -7.37 16.47 7.51
CA GLY A 80 -7.14 16.26 6.09
C GLY A 80 -5.79 15.61 5.76
N GLN A 81 -4.77 15.86 6.59
CA GLN A 81 -3.46 15.21 6.44
C GLN A 81 -3.51 13.73 6.79
N GLU A 82 -4.19 13.36 7.87
CA GLU A 82 -4.37 11.96 8.27
C GLU A 82 -5.16 11.19 7.22
N ILE A 83 -6.21 11.78 6.66
CA ILE A 83 -6.99 11.20 5.56
C ILE A 83 -6.09 10.97 4.33
N LEU A 84 -5.27 11.96 3.95
CA LEU A 84 -4.33 11.83 2.82
C LEU A 84 -3.31 10.72 3.05
N ILE A 85 -2.73 10.64 4.24
CA ILE A 85 -1.76 9.59 4.61
C ILE A 85 -2.44 8.22 4.58
N GLY A 86 -3.64 8.11 5.12
CA GLY A 86 -4.44 6.89 5.10
C GLY A 86 -4.72 6.42 3.67
N GLN A 87 -5.08 7.33 2.78
CA GLN A 87 -5.31 7.03 1.37
C GLN A 87 -4.04 6.58 0.65
N LEU A 88 -2.92 7.27 0.87
CA LEU A 88 -1.63 6.87 0.30
C LEU A 88 -1.22 5.46 0.75
N ARG A 89 -1.41 5.17 2.05
CA ARG A 89 -1.15 3.83 2.59
C ARG A 89 -2.02 2.78 1.92
N GLN A 90 -3.32 3.02 1.81
CA GLN A 90 -4.25 2.09 1.19
C GLN A 90 -3.90 1.84 -0.28
N MET A 91 -3.62 2.89 -1.03
CA MET A 91 -3.20 2.79 -2.43
C MET A 91 -1.89 2.02 -2.59
N THR A 92 -0.92 2.23 -1.70
CA THR A 92 0.34 1.49 -1.75
C THR A 92 0.11 -0.01 -1.56
N ILE A 93 -0.82 -0.39 -0.69
CA ILE A 93 -1.20 -1.79 -0.49
C ILE A 93 -1.96 -2.35 -1.70
N ASP A 94 -2.91 -1.59 -2.23
CA ASP A 94 -3.78 -2.06 -3.33
C ASP A 94 -3.04 -2.21 -4.65
N TYR A 95 -2.05 -1.36 -4.89
CA TYR A 95 -1.23 -1.37 -6.10
C TYR A 95 0.19 -1.92 -5.88
N ALA A 96 0.45 -2.59 -4.76
CA ALA A 96 1.79 -3.08 -4.40
C ALA A 96 2.40 -3.96 -5.51
N GLN A 97 1.61 -4.84 -6.12
CA GLN A 97 2.04 -5.69 -7.23
C GLN A 97 2.50 -4.87 -8.44
N ASP A 98 1.76 -3.80 -8.79
CA ASP A 98 2.08 -2.94 -9.93
C ASP A 98 3.29 -2.04 -9.67
N LEU A 99 3.54 -1.75 -8.40
CA LEU A 99 4.67 -0.95 -7.94
C LEU A 99 5.98 -1.74 -7.97
N LEU A 100 5.93 -3.06 -7.79
CA LEU A 100 7.10 -3.92 -7.76
C LEU A 100 7.64 -4.14 -9.18
N THR A 101 8.64 -3.35 -9.55
CA THR A 101 9.36 -3.52 -10.81
C THR A 101 10.53 -4.50 -10.65
N ARG A 102 11.15 -4.87 -11.78
CA ARG A 102 12.36 -5.73 -11.75
C ARG A 102 13.51 -5.09 -10.98
N ASN A 103 13.62 -3.77 -11.03
CA ASN A 103 14.65 -3.05 -10.30
C ASN A 103 14.39 -3.08 -8.79
N GLU A 104 13.17 -2.84 -8.35
CA GLU A 104 12.79 -2.96 -6.94
C GLU A 104 12.99 -4.40 -6.44
N THR A 105 12.67 -5.41 -7.27
CA THR A 105 12.94 -6.81 -6.91
C THR A 105 14.43 -7.06 -6.70
N LYS A 106 15.31 -6.54 -7.56
CA LYS A 106 16.76 -6.64 -7.36
C LYS A 106 17.20 -5.98 -6.06
N ILE A 107 16.73 -4.77 -5.80
CA ILE A 107 17.05 -4.04 -4.56
C ILE A 107 16.61 -4.85 -3.33
N LEU A 108 15.41 -5.42 -3.32
CA LEU A 108 14.93 -6.27 -2.23
C LEU A 108 15.82 -7.48 -2.00
N LEU A 109 16.31 -8.12 -3.07
CA LEU A 109 17.21 -9.26 -3.00
C LEU A 109 18.63 -8.87 -2.53
N GLU A 110 19.09 -7.68 -2.88
CA GLU A 110 20.40 -7.14 -2.45
C GLU A 110 20.40 -6.68 -0.98
N GLU A 111 19.26 -6.12 -0.53
CA GLU A 111 19.05 -5.63 0.84
C GLU A 111 18.65 -6.73 1.84
N ILE A 112 18.52 -7.97 1.39
CA ILE A 112 18.20 -9.11 2.26
C ILE A 112 19.26 -9.27 3.37
N HIS A 113 18.82 -9.77 4.52
CA HIS A 113 19.72 -9.99 5.66
C HIS A 113 20.99 -10.76 5.23
N PRO A 114 22.17 -10.37 5.71
CA PRO A 114 23.44 -10.98 5.29
C PRO A 114 23.49 -12.51 5.39
N GLY A 115 22.79 -13.10 6.38
CA GLY A 115 22.67 -14.54 6.55
C GLY A 115 21.94 -15.26 5.42
N ALA A 116 21.02 -14.59 4.73
CA ALA A 116 20.23 -15.16 3.64
C ALA A 116 20.85 -14.93 2.24
N ARG A 117 21.94 -14.17 2.15
CA ARG A 117 22.64 -13.93 0.86
C ARG A 117 23.13 -15.20 0.16
N PRO A 118 23.67 -16.21 0.87
CA PRO A 118 24.04 -17.47 0.23
C PRO A 118 22.87 -18.14 -0.49
N LEU A 119 21.68 -18.14 0.13
CA LEU A 119 20.46 -18.66 -0.47
C LEU A 119 20.08 -17.90 -1.75
N VAL A 120 20.17 -16.56 -1.74
CA VAL A 120 19.96 -15.76 -2.96
C VAL A 120 20.95 -16.15 -4.06
N ALA A 121 22.25 -16.31 -3.72
CA ALA A 121 23.28 -16.65 -4.70
C ALA A 121 23.11 -18.08 -5.27
N GLU A 122 22.54 -19.00 -4.49
CA GLU A 122 22.26 -20.35 -4.93
C GLU A 122 21.05 -20.40 -5.89
N LEU A 123 20.02 -19.61 -5.60
CA LEU A 123 18.77 -19.64 -6.36
C LEU A 123 18.80 -18.72 -7.59
N ILE A 124 19.54 -17.61 -7.54
CA ILE A 124 19.46 -16.56 -8.56
C ILE A 124 20.87 -16.22 -9.08
N PRO A 125 21.14 -16.31 -10.38
CA PRO A 125 20.19 -16.56 -11.48
C PRO A 125 20.06 -18.04 -11.90
N GLU A 126 20.76 -18.95 -11.24
CA GLU A 126 20.94 -20.33 -11.74
C GLU A 126 19.63 -21.14 -11.80
N VAL A 127 18.81 -21.03 -10.77
CA VAL A 127 17.52 -21.74 -10.67
C VAL A 127 16.39 -20.86 -11.19
N PHE A 128 16.31 -19.63 -10.67
CA PHE A 128 15.28 -18.66 -11.06
C PHE A 128 15.90 -17.38 -11.60
N SER A 129 15.31 -16.84 -12.65
CA SER A 129 15.62 -15.47 -13.07
C SER A 129 14.97 -14.45 -12.13
N VAL A 130 15.55 -13.25 -12.06
CA VAL A 130 14.92 -12.13 -11.32
C VAL A 130 13.49 -11.85 -11.80
N ALA A 131 13.18 -12.14 -13.08
CA ALA A 131 11.84 -11.97 -13.63
C ALA A 131 10.83 -13.00 -13.09
N GLU A 132 11.27 -14.20 -12.81
CA GLU A 132 10.43 -15.25 -12.21
C GLU A 132 10.17 -14.95 -10.74
N VAL A 133 11.20 -14.59 -10.00
CA VAL A 133 11.08 -14.13 -8.61
C VAL A 133 10.16 -12.91 -8.52
N GLN A 134 10.28 -11.93 -9.42
CA GLN A 134 9.38 -10.79 -9.49
C GLN A 134 7.92 -11.24 -9.64
N ARG A 135 7.63 -12.17 -10.54
CA ARG A 135 6.26 -12.70 -10.74
C ARG A 135 5.71 -13.36 -9.49
N VAL A 136 6.52 -14.14 -8.79
CA VAL A 136 6.12 -14.74 -7.51
C VAL A 136 5.82 -13.68 -6.47
N PHE A 137 6.70 -12.69 -6.31
CA PHE A 137 6.47 -11.59 -5.37
C PHE A 137 5.22 -10.77 -5.73
N GLN A 138 4.98 -10.52 -7.01
CA GLN A 138 3.77 -9.84 -7.47
C GLN A 138 2.51 -10.66 -7.17
N ALA A 139 2.54 -11.98 -7.37
CA ALA A 139 1.44 -12.87 -7.02
C ALA A 139 1.14 -12.83 -5.51
N LEU A 140 2.16 -12.93 -4.65
CA LEU A 140 2.00 -12.81 -3.20
C LEU A 140 1.38 -11.46 -2.81
N LEU A 141 1.88 -10.36 -3.39
CA LEU A 141 1.33 -9.01 -3.13
C LEU A 141 -0.11 -8.86 -3.61
N SER A 142 -0.50 -9.51 -4.72
CA SER A 142 -1.88 -9.49 -5.19
C SER A 142 -2.84 -10.16 -4.22
N GLU A 143 -2.37 -11.17 -3.51
CA GLU A 143 -3.09 -11.87 -2.45
C GLU A 143 -2.93 -11.19 -1.06
N LYS A 144 -2.34 -9.99 -1.02
CA LYS A 144 -2.07 -9.22 0.21
C LYS A 144 -1.11 -9.93 1.19
N VAL A 145 -0.30 -10.83 0.69
CA VAL A 145 0.78 -11.48 1.45
C VAL A 145 1.99 -10.54 1.50
N SER A 146 2.51 -10.34 2.71
CA SER A 146 3.66 -9.44 2.93
C SER A 146 4.97 -10.07 2.46
N LEU A 147 5.80 -9.28 1.78
CA LEU A 147 7.18 -9.66 1.42
C LEU A 147 8.20 -9.41 2.55
N ARG A 148 7.74 -9.15 3.79
CA ARG A 148 8.66 -8.82 4.90
C ARG A 148 9.64 -9.94 5.23
N ASP A 149 9.21 -11.19 5.11
CA ASP A 149 10.03 -12.37 5.39
C ASP A 149 10.51 -13.01 4.07
N LEU A 150 11.39 -12.28 3.37
CA LEU A 150 11.95 -12.71 2.09
C LEU A 150 12.71 -14.04 2.19
N GLU A 151 13.38 -14.29 3.32
CA GLU A 151 14.15 -15.50 3.54
C GLU A 151 13.26 -16.75 3.43
N LYS A 152 12.14 -16.78 4.17
CA LYS A 152 11.18 -17.88 4.08
C LYS A 152 10.55 -18.05 2.69
N ILE A 153 10.31 -16.92 2.00
CA ILE A 153 9.77 -16.99 0.64
C ILE A 153 10.79 -17.63 -0.30
N LEU A 154 12.07 -17.30 -0.17
CA LEU A 154 13.14 -17.87 -0.99
C LEU A 154 13.42 -19.32 -0.63
N GLU A 155 13.38 -19.70 0.66
CA GLU A 155 13.46 -21.08 1.10
C GLU A 155 12.36 -21.95 0.45
N ALA A 156 11.12 -21.49 0.52
CA ALA A 156 9.99 -22.17 -0.11
C ALA A 156 10.14 -22.27 -1.64
N LEU A 157 10.70 -21.26 -2.31
CA LEU A 157 11.03 -21.32 -3.73
C LEU A 157 12.10 -22.37 -4.03
N GLY A 158 13.13 -22.48 -3.17
CA GLY A 158 14.17 -23.50 -3.27
C GLY A 158 13.60 -24.92 -3.14
N GLU A 159 12.70 -25.14 -2.18
CA GLU A 159 12.02 -26.43 -2.00
C GLU A 159 11.21 -26.81 -3.25
N VAL A 160 10.43 -25.87 -3.79
CA VAL A 160 9.66 -26.09 -5.04
C VAL A 160 10.58 -26.46 -6.21
N ALA A 161 11.75 -25.85 -6.32
CA ALA A 161 12.72 -26.14 -7.39
C ALA A 161 13.27 -27.57 -7.29
N ILE A 162 13.42 -28.09 -6.08
CA ILE A 162 13.88 -29.47 -5.82
C ILE A 162 12.76 -30.47 -6.13
N GLU A 163 11.55 -30.19 -5.68
CA GLU A 163 10.40 -31.11 -5.88
C GLU A 163 9.89 -31.14 -7.32
N TRP A 164 9.98 -30.00 -8.04
CA TRP A 164 9.47 -29.79 -9.38
C TRP A 164 10.55 -29.24 -10.33
N PRO A 165 11.59 -30.02 -10.67
CA PRO A 165 12.70 -29.56 -11.52
C PRO A 165 12.27 -29.04 -12.89
N GLU A 166 11.14 -29.47 -13.39
CA GLU A 166 10.55 -29.02 -14.66
C GLU A 166 10.05 -27.55 -14.59
N ALA A 167 9.63 -27.09 -13.39
CA ALA A 167 9.16 -25.71 -13.20
C ALA A 167 10.32 -24.69 -13.22
N SER A 168 11.54 -25.11 -12.92
CA SER A 168 12.75 -24.29 -12.85
C SER A 168 13.64 -24.38 -14.10
N ARG A 169 13.37 -25.36 -15.01
CA ARG A 169 14.15 -25.51 -16.23
C ARG A 169 13.71 -24.48 -17.27
N ARG A 170 14.60 -23.57 -17.62
CA ARG A 170 14.45 -22.78 -18.84
C ARG A 170 14.44 -23.73 -20.04
N PRO A 171 13.53 -23.57 -21.03
CA PRO A 171 13.75 -24.22 -22.32
C PRO A 171 15.11 -23.73 -22.83
N VAL A 172 16.03 -24.65 -23.04
CA VAL A 172 17.28 -24.38 -23.72
C VAL A 172 16.88 -24.02 -25.15
N GLU A 173 16.92 -22.72 -25.46
CA GLU A 173 16.79 -22.29 -26.83
C GLU A 173 17.95 -22.86 -27.63
N ALA A 174 17.60 -23.72 -28.58
CA ALA A 174 18.51 -24.27 -29.57
C ALA A 174 18.79 -23.25 -30.69
#